data_4440d5205caf6162c7e2a814e9ef4660
#
_entry.id   4440d5205caf6162c7e2a814e9ef4660
#
_cell.length_a   1.000
_cell.length_b   1.000
_cell.length_c   1.000
_cell.angle_alpha   90.00
_cell.angle_beta   90.00
_cell.angle_gamma   90.00
#
_symmetry.space_group_name_H-M   'P 1'
#
loop_
_entity.id
_entity.type
_entity.pdbx_description
1 polymer ?
#
loop_
_entity_poly.entity_id
_entity_poly.type
_entity_poly.pdbx_seq_one_letter_code
_entity_poly.pdbx_strand_id
1 'polypeptide(L)'
;MTAAPSLALDGAAVIRWEGDTWTTLREGRGTLVCYDHSGAPGEAAFSSQCTHPDNLERVAQNFRFEAQANGDRQALQTLLAEAEANGTRAMPVFGSPWIAMNGPDMASARRHVTIAMPYADERNSGFPETGSQGGAWIMGAGTPGAHLMVPGS
;
A
#
# COMPACT_ATOMS: atom_id res chain seq x y z
N MET A 1 9.86 -12.51 6.54
CA MET A 1 8.80 -11.67 5.97
C MET A 1 7.49 -12.43 5.95
N THR A 2 6.42 -11.87 6.49
CA THR A 2 5.17 -12.59 6.78
C THR A 2 3.92 -11.86 6.27
N ALA A 3 4.09 -10.82 5.46
CA ALA A 3 2.97 -9.99 5.01
C ALA A 3 2.02 -10.74 4.05
N ALA A 4 2.54 -11.61 3.19
CA ALA A 4 1.75 -12.39 2.25
C ALA A 4 1.52 -13.84 2.72
N PRO A 5 0.53 -14.56 2.18
CA PRO A 5 0.40 -16.00 2.38
C PRO A 5 1.68 -16.75 2.00
N SER A 6 2.00 -17.86 2.68
CA SER A 6 3.27 -18.59 2.51
C SER A 6 3.59 -18.95 1.05
N LEU A 7 2.60 -19.42 0.29
CA LEU A 7 2.77 -19.74 -1.15
C LEU A 7 3.10 -18.52 -2.01
N ALA A 8 2.57 -17.35 -1.67
CA ALA A 8 2.87 -16.11 -2.38
C ALA A 8 4.26 -15.56 -2.00
N LEU A 9 4.69 -15.78 -0.75
CA LEU A 9 6.02 -15.37 -0.27
C LEU A 9 7.15 -16.13 -0.94
N ASP A 10 6.99 -17.41 -1.20
CA ASP A 10 8.01 -18.24 -1.85
C ASP A 10 8.30 -17.76 -3.30
N GLY A 11 7.29 -17.18 -3.96
CA GLY A 11 7.39 -16.62 -5.30
C GLY A 11 7.63 -15.10 -5.36
N ALA A 12 7.53 -14.38 -4.24
CA ALA A 12 7.66 -12.93 -4.23
C ALA A 12 9.11 -12.48 -4.43
N ALA A 13 9.30 -11.39 -5.20
CA ALA A 13 10.54 -10.66 -5.17
C ALA A 13 10.72 -9.99 -3.79
N VAL A 14 11.97 -9.76 -3.40
CA VAL A 14 12.30 -9.01 -2.18
C VAL A 14 13.23 -7.88 -2.56
N ILE A 15 12.87 -6.68 -2.16
CA ILE A 15 13.65 -5.48 -2.43
C ILE A 15 13.96 -4.75 -1.12
N ARG A 16 15.00 -3.91 -1.17
CA ARG A 16 15.34 -2.96 -0.12
C ARG A 16 15.28 -1.55 -0.69
N TRP A 17 14.60 -0.67 0.00
CA TRP A 17 14.55 0.74 -0.33
C TRP A 17 15.78 1.50 0.19
N GLU A 18 16.26 2.44 -0.60
CA GLU A 18 17.32 3.40 -0.28
C GLU A 18 16.82 4.80 -0.70
N GLY A 19 16.13 5.46 0.23
CA GLY A 19 15.33 6.65 -0.11
C GLY A 19 14.12 6.26 -0.97
N ASP A 20 14.01 6.80 -2.16
CA ASP A 20 12.95 6.53 -3.13
C ASP A 20 13.40 5.62 -4.30
N THR A 21 14.55 4.96 -4.15
CA THR A 21 15.08 3.95 -5.05
C THR A 21 15.18 2.60 -4.36
N TRP A 22 15.31 1.52 -5.11
CA TRP A 22 15.39 0.18 -4.51
C TRP A 22 16.43 -0.70 -5.17
N THR A 23 16.90 -1.68 -4.40
CA THR A 23 17.79 -2.75 -4.85
C THR A 23 17.09 -4.10 -4.66
N THR A 24 17.14 -4.97 -5.67
CA THR A 24 16.59 -6.32 -5.56
C THR A 24 17.51 -7.20 -4.74
N LEU A 25 16.98 -7.76 -3.65
CA LEU A 25 17.68 -8.70 -2.78
C LEU A 25 17.42 -10.16 -3.16
N ARG A 26 16.25 -10.43 -3.71
CA ARG A 26 15.83 -11.74 -4.22
C ARG A 26 14.89 -11.55 -5.39
N GLU A 27 15.19 -12.20 -6.50
CA GLU A 27 14.27 -12.25 -7.65
C GLU A 27 13.00 -13.03 -7.33
N GLY A 28 11.88 -12.61 -7.90
CA GLY A 28 10.59 -13.26 -7.77
C GLY A 28 10.17 -14.01 -9.02
N ARG A 29 9.25 -14.96 -8.86
CA ARG A 29 8.58 -15.67 -9.95
C ARG A 29 7.07 -15.38 -9.99
N GLY A 30 6.58 -14.71 -8.95
CA GLY A 30 5.17 -14.36 -8.78
C GLY A 30 4.90 -12.89 -9.12
N THR A 31 3.68 -12.48 -8.81
CA THR A 31 3.17 -11.13 -9.05
C THR A 31 3.33 -10.19 -7.85
N LEU A 32 4.10 -10.60 -6.82
CA LEU A 32 4.33 -9.79 -5.63
C LEU A 32 5.79 -9.40 -5.49
N VAL A 33 5.99 -8.19 -5.03
CA VAL A 33 7.25 -7.67 -4.50
C VAL A 33 7.04 -7.24 -3.06
N CYS A 34 7.94 -7.64 -2.17
CA CYS A 34 7.86 -7.35 -0.74
C CYS A 34 9.06 -6.54 -0.28
N TYR A 35 8.86 -5.69 0.71
CA TYR A 35 9.88 -4.82 1.27
C TYR A 35 9.60 -4.51 2.75
N ASP A 36 10.64 -4.07 3.43
CA ASP A 36 10.59 -3.53 4.79
C ASP A 36 10.26 -2.03 4.71
N HIS A 37 9.30 -1.59 5.52
CA HIS A 37 8.90 -0.19 5.68
C HIS A 37 8.99 0.23 7.16
N SER A 38 9.67 -0.56 7.98
CA SER A 38 9.82 -0.31 9.42
C SER A 38 10.60 0.98 9.68
N GLY A 39 10.15 1.73 10.67
CA GLY A 39 10.89 2.91 11.15
C GLY A 39 10.86 4.13 10.23
N ALA A 40 10.08 4.12 9.16
CA ALA A 40 9.81 5.34 8.40
C ALA A 40 9.03 6.36 9.24
N PRO A 41 9.20 7.67 9.00
CA PRO A 41 8.52 8.70 9.77
C PRO A 41 6.99 8.51 9.76
N GLY A 42 6.39 8.34 10.93
CA GLY A 42 4.95 8.11 11.08
C GLY A 42 4.49 6.66 10.92
N GLU A 43 5.40 5.74 10.59
CA GLU A 43 5.10 4.31 10.42
C GLU A 43 5.29 3.51 11.72
N ALA A 44 4.75 2.29 11.74
CA ALA A 44 4.92 1.36 12.85
C ALA A 44 6.39 0.94 13.01
N ALA A 45 6.77 0.57 14.23
CA ALA A 45 8.12 0.08 14.52
C ALA A 45 8.47 -1.19 13.71
N PHE A 46 7.47 -2.04 13.46
CA PHE A 46 7.54 -3.14 12.49
C PHE A 46 6.52 -2.89 11.38
N SER A 47 6.99 -2.84 10.13
CA SER A 47 6.15 -2.73 8.95
C SER A 47 6.76 -3.53 7.80
N SER A 48 6.03 -4.51 7.29
CA SER A 48 6.41 -5.29 6.10
C SER A 48 5.28 -5.19 5.09
N GLN A 49 5.60 -4.82 3.86
CA GLN A 49 4.60 -4.57 2.82
C GLN A 49 4.89 -5.39 1.56
N CYS A 50 3.83 -5.80 0.88
CA CYS A 50 3.90 -6.46 -0.43
C CYS A 50 2.85 -5.86 -1.37
N THR A 51 3.22 -5.70 -2.64
CA THR A 51 2.32 -5.23 -3.69
C THR A 51 2.73 -5.77 -5.06
N HIS A 52 2.04 -5.38 -6.12
CA HIS A 52 2.43 -5.67 -7.50
C HIS A 52 3.70 -4.88 -7.90
N PRO A 53 4.66 -5.47 -8.65
CA PRO A 53 5.88 -4.76 -9.06
C PRO A 53 5.63 -3.42 -9.78
N ASP A 54 4.60 -3.35 -10.61
CA ASP A 54 4.25 -2.11 -11.33
C ASP A 54 3.71 -0.99 -10.44
N ASN A 55 3.48 -1.27 -9.15
CA ASN A 55 3.15 -0.24 -8.15
C ASN A 55 4.39 0.40 -7.52
N LEU A 56 5.61 -0.05 -7.83
CA LEU A 56 6.82 0.42 -7.15
C LEU A 56 7.07 1.91 -7.35
N GLU A 57 6.73 2.48 -8.51
CA GLU A 57 6.83 3.94 -8.69
C GLU A 57 5.90 4.70 -7.74
N ARG A 58 4.68 4.20 -7.52
CA ARG A 58 3.76 4.79 -6.53
C ARG A 58 4.30 4.66 -5.11
N VAL A 59 4.95 3.54 -4.79
CA VAL A 59 5.63 3.35 -3.49
C VAL A 59 6.81 4.31 -3.35
N ALA A 60 7.63 4.47 -4.38
CA ALA A 60 8.73 5.45 -4.40
C ALA A 60 8.23 6.87 -4.11
N GLN A 61 7.09 7.25 -4.70
CA GLN A 61 6.44 8.51 -4.41
C GLN A 61 5.99 8.62 -2.94
N ASN A 62 5.49 7.53 -2.33
CA ASN A 62 5.17 7.54 -0.90
C ASN A 62 6.40 7.88 -0.07
N PHE A 63 7.52 7.20 -0.29
CA PHE A 63 8.77 7.48 0.44
C PHE A 63 9.24 8.93 0.27
N ARG A 64 9.14 9.49 -0.95
CA ARG A 64 9.46 10.90 -1.19
C ARG A 64 8.58 11.85 -0.37
N PHE A 65 7.27 11.62 -0.37
CA PHE A 65 6.32 12.47 0.35
C PHE A 65 6.43 12.29 1.87
N GLU A 66 6.65 11.08 2.36
CA GLU A 66 6.89 10.79 3.77
C GLU A 66 8.16 11.51 4.27
N ALA A 67 9.24 11.46 3.48
CA ALA A 67 10.47 12.19 3.79
C ALA A 67 10.27 13.71 3.82
N GLN A 68 9.50 14.27 2.87
CA GLN A 68 9.17 15.69 2.84
C GLN A 68 8.28 16.11 4.02
N ALA A 69 7.30 15.29 4.36
CA ALA A 69 6.38 15.55 5.46
C ALA A 69 7.04 15.39 6.84
N ASN A 70 8.13 14.62 6.93
CA ASN A 70 8.93 14.41 8.14
C ASN A 70 8.06 14.09 9.38
N GLY A 71 7.10 13.17 9.25
CA GLY A 71 6.20 12.77 10.32
C GLY A 71 4.96 13.67 10.50
N ASP A 72 4.84 14.77 9.77
CA ASP A 72 3.63 15.60 9.76
C ASP A 72 2.57 14.97 8.86
N ARG A 73 1.56 14.37 9.48
CA ARG A 73 0.46 13.69 8.79
C ARG A 73 -0.35 14.65 7.90
N GLN A 74 -0.56 15.89 8.33
CA GLN A 74 -1.32 16.85 7.55
C GLN A 74 -0.55 17.28 6.31
N ALA A 75 0.76 17.53 6.43
CA ALA A 75 1.64 17.82 5.31
C ALA A 75 1.66 16.65 4.30
N LEU A 76 1.76 15.41 4.78
CA LEU A 76 1.70 14.23 3.92
C LEU A 76 0.39 14.14 3.13
N GLN A 77 -0.75 14.33 3.79
CA GLN A 77 -2.06 14.32 3.11
C GLN A 77 -2.16 15.43 2.05
N THR A 78 -1.62 16.61 2.32
CA THR A 78 -1.58 17.72 1.35
C THR A 78 -0.74 17.34 0.12
N LEU A 79 0.47 16.82 0.31
CA LEU A 79 1.35 16.39 -0.79
C LEU A 79 0.70 15.31 -1.66
N LEU A 80 0.07 14.33 -1.04
CA LEU A 80 -0.66 13.27 -1.74
C LEU A 80 -1.83 13.83 -2.55
N ALA A 81 -2.64 14.71 -1.96
CA ALA A 81 -3.78 15.32 -2.62
C ALA A 81 -3.36 16.21 -3.81
N GLU A 82 -2.30 16.99 -3.67
CA GLU A 82 -1.73 17.79 -4.74
C GLU A 82 -1.22 16.93 -5.90
N ALA A 83 -0.50 15.85 -5.61
CA ALA A 83 0.00 14.93 -6.63
C ALA A 83 -1.13 14.19 -7.37
N GLU A 84 -2.21 13.84 -6.68
CA GLU A 84 -3.42 13.28 -7.30
C GLU A 84 -4.11 14.35 -8.20
N ALA A 85 -4.28 15.57 -7.70
CA ALA A 85 -4.99 16.64 -8.41
C ALA A 85 -4.26 17.10 -9.68
N ASN A 86 -2.93 17.16 -9.65
CA ASN A 86 -2.12 17.60 -10.79
C ASN A 86 -1.71 16.46 -11.74
N GLY A 87 -2.12 15.21 -11.45
CA GLY A 87 -1.84 14.04 -12.28
C GLY A 87 -0.41 13.53 -12.24
N THR A 88 0.42 13.98 -11.29
CA THR A 88 1.81 13.48 -11.14
C THR A 88 1.91 12.22 -10.30
N ARG A 89 0.82 11.84 -9.62
CA ARG A 89 0.76 10.61 -8.84
C ARG A 89 0.71 9.38 -9.75
N ALA A 90 1.65 8.45 -9.57
CA ALA A 90 1.63 7.19 -10.30
C ALA A 90 0.34 6.41 -9.98
N MET A 91 -0.33 5.90 -11.02
CA MET A 91 -1.56 5.13 -10.86
C MET A 91 -1.26 3.75 -10.29
N PRO A 92 -2.06 3.25 -9.35
CA PRO A 92 -1.94 1.86 -8.93
C PRO A 92 -2.51 0.92 -10.01
N VAL A 93 -1.96 -0.28 -10.10
CA VAL A 93 -2.49 -1.32 -10.99
C VAL A 93 -3.85 -1.78 -10.49
N PHE A 94 -4.88 -1.67 -11.32
CA PHE A 94 -6.24 -2.11 -10.96
C PHE A 94 -6.26 -3.59 -10.56
N GLY A 95 -6.89 -3.90 -9.42
CA GLY A 95 -7.00 -5.26 -8.89
C GLY A 95 -5.74 -5.75 -8.16
N SER A 96 -4.67 -4.95 -8.10
CA SER A 96 -3.46 -5.34 -7.40
C SER A 96 -3.65 -5.28 -5.87
N PRO A 97 -3.10 -6.27 -5.13
CA PRO A 97 -3.16 -6.24 -3.68
C PRO A 97 -2.12 -5.29 -3.09
N TRP A 98 -2.47 -4.68 -1.96
CA TRP A 98 -1.56 -4.06 -1.02
C TRP A 98 -1.70 -4.79 0.30
N ILE A 99 -0.65 -5.50 0.71
CA ILE A 99 -0.64 -6.35 1.90
C ILE A 99 0.37 -5.75 2.87
N ALA A 100 -0.08 -5.35 4.03
CA ALA A 100 0.76 -4.81 5.09
C ALA A 100 0.68 -5.67 6.34
N MET A 101 1.80 -5.81 7.03
CA MET A 101 1.90 -6.35 8.39
C MET A 101 2.51 -5.25 9.26
N ASN A 102 1.72 -4.64 10.10
CA ASN A 102 2.14 -3.50 10.92
C ASN A 102 1.91 -3.76 12.41
N GLY A 103 2.84 -3.34 13.23
CA GLY A 103 2.72 -3.47 14.68
C GLY A 103 3.94 -2.95 15.44
N PRO A 104 3.93 -3.05 16.78
CA PRO A 104 5.10 -2.72 17.59
C PRO A 104 6.27 -3.69 17.36
N ASP A 105 5.96 -4.93 16.99
CA ASP A 105 6.91 -5.99 16.65
C ASP A 105 6.28 -7.01 15.71
N MET A 106 7.07 -7.94 15.19
CA MET A 106 6.62 -8.97 14.26
C MET A 106 5.60 -9.95 14.88
N ALA A 107 5.69 -10.22 16.17
CA ALA A 107 4.84 -11.21 16.85
C ALA A 107 3.40 -10.69 17.05
N SER A 108 3.26 -9.37 17.26
CA SER A 108 1.98 -8.70 17.48
C SER A 108 1.47 -7.95 16.25
N ALA A 109 2.22 -7.98 15.14
CA ALA A 109 1.83 -7.32 13.90
C ALA A 109 0.52 -7.89 13.34
N ARG A 110 -0.33 -6.98 12.84
CA ARG A 110 -1.59 -7.34 12.21
C ARG A 110 -1.50 -7.18 10.71
N ARG A 111 -2.10 -8.12 10.00
CA ARG A 111 -2.23 -8.05 8.55
C ARG A 111 -3.37 -7.11 8.17
N HIS A 112 -3.13 -6.33 7.13
CA HIS A 112 -4.13 -5.52 6.47
C HIS A 112 -4.00 -5.70 4.96
N VAL A 113 -5.10 -6.00 4.29
CA VAL A 113 -5.13 -6.20 2.83
C VAL A 113 -6.11 -5.22 2.22
N THR A 114 -5.66 -4.53 1.18
CA THR A 114 -6.52 -3.73 0.31
C THR A 114 -6.30 -4.14 -1.15
N ILE A 115 -7.30 -3.90 -1.99
CA ILE A 115 -7.21 -4.15 -3.44
C ILE A 115 -7.38 -2.81 -4.14
N ALA A 116 -6.40 -2.42 -4.95
CA ALA A 116 -6.46 -1.18 -5.71
C ALA A 116 -7.61 -1.22 -6.72
N MET A 117 -8.48 -0.23 -6.65
CA MET A 117 -9.62 -0.07 -7.57
C MET A 117 -9.75 1.41 -7.97
N PRO A 118 -8.77 1.96 -8.71
CA PRO A 118 -8.80 3.37 -9.11
C PRO A 118 -10.15 3.79 -9.69
N TYR A 119 -10.67 4.91 -9.19
CA TYR A 119 -11.97 5.48 -9.57
C TYR A 119 -13.20 4.61 -9.24
N ALA A 120 -13.05 3.55 -8.43
CA ALA A 120 -14.21 2.80 -7.97
C ALA A 120 -15.09 3.64 -7.04
N ASP A 121 -16.38 3.49 -7.20
CA ASP A 121 -17.43 4.02 -6.33
C ASP A 121 -18.56 2.98 -6.18
N GLU A 122 -19.57 3.25 -5.38
CA GLU A 122 -20.69 2.33 -5.17
C GLU A 122 -21.40 1.98 -6.48
N ARG A 123 -21.51 2.94 -7.40
CA ARG A 123 -22.27 2.75 -8.66
C ARG A 123 -21.56 1.83 -9.65
N ASN A 124 -20.22 1.92 -9.72
CA ASN A 124 -19.45 1.16 -10.71
C ASN A 124 -18.84 -0.13 -10.16
N SER A 125 -18.72 -0.26 -8.82
CA SER A 125 -18.16 -1.43 -8.17
C SER A 125 -19.20 -2.32 -7.48
N GLY A 126 -20.34 -1.75 -7.07
CA GLY A 126 -21.35 -2.43 -6.26
C GLY A 126 -20.99 -2.59 -4.78
N PHE A 127 -19.82 -2.07 -4.35
CA PHE A 127 -19.44 -2.06 -2.93
C PHE A 127 -19.84 -0.73 -2.28
N PRO A 128 -20.31 -0.75 -1.01
CA PRO A 128 -20.60 0.49 -0.29
C PRO A 128 -19.34 1.33 -0.08
N GLU A 129 -19.53 2.63 0.14
CA GLU A 129 -18.45 3.58 0.39
C GLU A 129 -18.13 3.77 1.88
N THR A 130 -18.75 2.96 2.74
CA THR A 130 -18.50 2.97 4.18
C THR A 130 -18.44 1.56 4.75
N GLY A 131 -17.58 1.33 5.75
CA GLY A 131 -17.45 0.06 6.46
C GLY A 131 -18.54 -0.21 7.50
N SER A 132 -19.59 0.63 7.61
CA SER A 132 -20.63 0.53 8.63
C SER A 132 -21.48 -0.73 8.56
N GLN A 133 -21.51 -1.39 7.41
CA GLN A 133 -22.27 -2.62 7.18
C GLN A 133 -21.48 -3.91 7.49
N GLY A 134 -20.23 -3.80 7.94
CA GLY A 134 -19.39 -4.94 8.34
C GLY A 134 -18.82 -5.78 7.21
N GLY A 135 -19.12 -5.46 5.94
CA GLY A 135 -18.57 -6.09 4.75
C GLY A 135 -17.41 -5.32 4.13
N ALA A 136 -16.97 -5.76 2.94
CA ALA A 136 -16.00 -5.02 2.15
C ALA A 136 -16.60 -3.68 1.65
N TRP A 137 -15.77 -2.66 1.54
CA TRP A 137 -16.19 -1.31 1.15
C TRP A 137 -15.08 -0.54 0.43
N ILE A 138 -15.44 0.48 -0.36
CA ILE A 138 -14.49 1.31 -1.08
C ILE A 138 -14.06 2.51 -0.23
N MET A 139 -12.77 2.61 0.06
CA MET A 139 -12.16 3.80 0.62
C MET A 139 -11.69 4.73 -0.50
N GLY A 140 -11.90 6.03 -0.33
CA GLY A 140 -11.49 7.03 -1.33
C GLY A 140 -12.27 6.94 -2.64
N ALA A 141 -13.56 6.62 -2.58
CA ALA A 141 -14.44 6.44 -3.74
C ALA A 141 -14.31 7.56 -4.77
N GLY A 142 -14.26 7.19 -6.06
CA GLY A 142 -14.16 8.11 -7.19
C GLY A 142 -12.79 8.75 -7.38
N THR A 143 -11.79 8.44 -6.58
CA THR A 143 -10.43 9.00 -6.69
C THR A 143 -9.47 8.01 -7.35
N PRO A 144 -8.30 8.48 -7.87
CA PRO A 144 -7.24 7.60 -8.35
C PRO A 144 -6.72 6.61 -7.30
N GLY A 145 -6.82 6.97 -6.01
CA GLY A 145 -6.40 6.15 -4.88
C GLY A 145 -7.48 5.25 -4.30
N ALA A 146 -8.65 5.15 -4.94
CA ALA A 146 -9.74 4.29 -4.47
C ALA A 146 -9.30 2.83 -4.35
N HIS A 147 -9.70 2.19 -3.25
CA HIS A 147 -9.34 0.80 -3.00
C HIS A 147 -10.40 0.09 -2.16
N LEU A 148 -10.50 -1.22 -2.38
CA LEU A 148 -11.38 -2.10 -1.62
C LEU A 148 -10.74 -2.43 -0.27
N MET A 149 -11.41 -2.08 0.79
CA MET A 149 -11.10 -2.49 2.16
C MET A 149 -11.69 -3.87 2.42
N VAL A 150 -10.87 -4.81 2.91
CA VAL A 150 -11.28 -6.19 3.21
C VAL A 150 -11.25 -6.39 4.72
N PRO A 151 -12.40 -6.47 5.41
CA PRO A 151 -12.45 -6.66 6.86
C PRO A 151 -11.85 -8.00 7.28
N GLY A 152 -11.17 -8.01 8.44
CA GLY A 152 -10.60 -9.23 9.02
C GLY A 152 -9.37 -9.78 8.30
N SER A 153 -8.81 -9.03 7.39
CA SER A 153 -7.55 -9.38 6.70
C SER A 153 -6.34 -8.85 7.46
#